data_7672488096b571839889b778aa8a5ca2
#
_entry.id   7672488096b571839889b778aa8a5ca2
#
_cell.length_a   1.000
_cell.length_b   1.000
_cell.length_c   1.000
_cell.angle_alpha   90.00
_cell.angle_beta   90.00
_cell.angle_gamma   90.00
#
_symmetry.space_group_name_H-M   'P 1'
#
loop_
_entity.id
_entity.type
_entity.pdbx_description
1 polymer ?
#
loop_
_entity_poly.entity_id
_entity_poly.type
_entity_poly.pdbx_seq_one_letter_code
_entity_poly.pdbx_strand_id
1 'polypeptide(L)'
;MEHPEISKKKMKPILFLIAAFLFGSVVPGMAGAAVKKESPAQIAAKKNFESVKASSANGDAVKLRELADLYYAGKGVARNYTEAYKSYLASAEKGDVLSEATVAWMLRNGQGVAKDYKKSMEWYTKAAEKGHVEAQLGLAEIYYNKVGLTSRDYATAYKWYLIASGLGSKDAKAFIPRMVQAVLKEPNVNVEQKTAAEKAAQDWLAAYVKK
;
A
#
# COMPACT_ATOMS: atom_id res chain seq x y z
N MET A 1 -16.19 17.89 -68.44
CA MET A 1 -16.93 18.35 -67.25
C MET A 1 -15.92 18.50 -66.12
N GLU A 2 -15.62 19.76 -65.88
CA GLU A 2 -14.51 20.22 -65.08
C GLU A 2 -14.89 20.21 -63.57
N HIS A 3 -14.02 19.72 -62.75
CA HIS A 3 -14.12 19.88 -61.28
C HIS A 3 -13.43 21.18 -60.87
N PRO A 4 -14.04 22.06 -60.07
CA PRO A 4 -13.36 23.24 -59.58
C PRO A 4 -12.45 22.92 -58.37
N GLU A 5 -11.19 23.36 -58.49
CA GLU A 5 -10.20 23.44 -57.41
C GLU A 5 -10.69 24.32 -56.24
N ILE A 6 -10.64 23.81 -55.02
CA ILE A 6 -10.83 24.61 -53.83
C ILE A 6 -9.46 25.05 -53.29
N SER A 7 -9.23 26.34 -53.50
CA SER A 7 -8.09 27.13 -53.04
C SER A 7 -7.76 26.97 -51.58
N LYS A 8 -6.49 26.60 -51.29
CA LYS A 8 -5.88 26.61 -49.94
C LYS A 8 -5.70 28.05 -49.45
N LYS A 9 -6.67 28.57 -48.68
CA LYS A 9 -6.49 29.81 -47.92
C LYS A 9 -5.70 29.53 -46.65
N LYS A 10 -4.47 30.03 -46.59
CA LYS A 10 -3.62 30.09 -45.41
C LYS A 10 -4.32 30.94 -44.34
N MET A 11 -4.76 30.33 -43.26
CA MET A 11 -5.19 31.05 -42.06
C MET A 11 -3.95 31.53 -41.31
N LYS A 12 -3.79 32.83 -41.22
CA LYS A 12 -2.82 33.49 -40.35
C LYS A 12 -3.26 33.34 -38.88
N PRO A 13 -2.35 33.18 -37.91
CA PRO A 13 -2.73 33.17 -36.48
C PRO A 13 -3.22 34.57 -36.09
N ILE A 14 -4.44 34.62 -35.57
CA ILE A 14 -5.05 35.85 -35.09
C ILE A 14 -4.38 36.21 -33.78
N LEU A 15 -3.60 37.28 -33.86
CA LEU A 15 -3.11 38.05 -32.71
C LEU A 15 -4.31 38.79 -32.08
N PHE A 16 -4.98 38.17 -31.10
CA PHE A 16 -6.04 38.81 -30.32
C PHE A 16 -5.65 38.79 -28.84
N LEU A 17 -4.79 39.71 -28.49
CA LEU A 17 -4.60 40.07 -27.08
C LEU A 17 -3.77 41.37 -27.00
N ILE A 18 -4.33 42.51 -27.28
CA ILE A 18 -3.96 43.83 -26.71
C ILE A 18 -5.01 44.81 -27.20
N ALA A 19 -6.17 44.89 -26.56
CA ALA A 19 -7.02 46.09 -26.52
C ALA A 19 -8.24 45.86 -25.60
N ALA A 20 -8.00 45.72 -24.29
CA ALA A 20 -9.07 45.85 -23.30
C ALA A 20 -8.52 46.40 -21.98
N PHE A 21 -7.72 47.45 -22.08
CA PHE A 21 -7.27 48.18 -20.90
C PHE A 21 -7.56 49.68 -21.12
N LEU A 22 -8.81 50.06 -21.28
CA LEU A 22 -9.25 51.45 -21.12
C LEU A 22 -10.79 51.54 -21.29
N PHE A 23 -11.54 50.91 -20.41
CA PHE A 23 -12.86 51.42 -19.98
C PHE A 23 -13.26 50.70 -18.71
N GLY A 24 -13.21 51.41 -17.61
CA GLY A 24 -13.62 50.93 -16.30
C GLY A 24 -15.12 50.64 -16.25
N SER A 25 -15.47 49.40 -16.41
CA SER A 25 -16.72 48.86 -15.92
C SER A 25 -16.38 47.71 -14.95
N VAL A 26 -16.40 48.03 -13.67
CA VAL A 26 -16.41 47.04 -12.60
C VAL A 26 -17.62 46.13 -12.78
N VAL A 27 -17.39 44.91 -13.25
CA VAL A 27 -18.41 43.87 -13.19
C VAL A 27 -18.42 43.33 -11.73
N PRO A 28 -19.48 43.62 -10.95
CA PRO A 28 -19.58 43.07 -9.61
C PRO A 28 -20.03 41.63 -9.71
N GLY A 29 -19.11 40.69 -9.49
CA GLY A 29 -19.49 39.28 -9.47
C GLY A 29 -18.38 38.25 -9.72
N MET A 30 -17.19 38.66 -10.11
CA MET A 30 -16.01 37.77 -10.05
C MET A 30 -15.28 38.03 -8.73
N ALA A 31 -15.79 37.47 -7.64
CA ALA A 31 -14.97 37.22 -6.46
C ALA A 31 -13.83 36.29 -6.93
N GLY A 32 -12.68 36.90 -7.21
CA GLY A 32 -11.48 36.16 -7.52
C GLY A 32 -11.27 35.13 -6.45
N ALA A 33 -11.27 33.84 -6.80
CA ALA A 33 -10.83 32.79 -5.91
C ALA A 33 -9.44 33.20 -5.43
N ALA A 34 -9.34 33.69 -4.20
CA ALA A 34 -8.08 34.10 -3.61
C ALA A 34 -7.16 32.90 -3.69
N VAL A 35 -6.13 32.98 -4.52
CA VAL A 35 -5.09 31.95 -4.59
C VAL A 35 -4.50 31.86 -3.21
N LYS A 36 -4.89 30.83 -2.46
CA LYS A 36 -4.47 30.63 -1.09
C LYS A 36 -2.95 30.46 -1.11
N LYS A 37 -2.22 31.45 -0.64
CA LYS A 37 -0.76 31.44 -0.62
C LYS A 37 -0.31 30.25 0.20
N GLU A 38 0.51 29.38 -0.39
CA GLU A 38 1.01 28.19 0.30
C GLU A 38 1.83 28.60 1.53
N SER A 39 1.64 27.86 2.62
CA SER A 39 2.44 28.06 3.82
C SER A 39 3.88 27.59 3.59
N PRO A 40 4.87 28.10 4.33
CA PRO A 40 6.24 27.63 4.28
C PRO A 40 6.36 26.11 4.48
N ALA A 41 5.51 25.52 5.32
CA ALA A 41 5.44 24.08 5.55
C ALA A 41 4.96 23.31 4.32
N GLN A 42 3.98 23.83 3.57
CA GLN A 42 3.50 23.23 2.33
C GLN A 42 4.57 23.27 1.24
N ILE A 43 5.28 24.40 1.13
CA ILE A 43 6.39 24.56 0.17
C ILE A 43 7.52 23.56 0.50
N ALA A 44 7.88 23.45 1.78
CA ALA A 44 8.90 22.50 2.24
C ALA A 44 8.49 21.04 1.95
N ALA A 45 7.22 20.69 2.18
CA ALA A 45 6.70 19.35 1.90
C ALA A 45 6.74 19.03 0.40
N LYS A 46 6.40 19.96 -0.48
CA LYS A 46 6.53 19.79 -1.93
C LYS A 46 7.97 19.59 -2.36
N LYS A 47 8.88 20.41 -1.85
CA LYS A 47 10.32 20.27 -2.13
C LYS A 47 10.85 18.91 -1.69
N ASN A 48 10.43 18.43 -0.51
CA ASN A 48 10.80 17.09 -0.04
C ASN A 48 10.25 16.00 -0.97
N PHE A 49 8.98 16.08 -1.37
CA PHE A 49 8.38 15.13 -2.30
C PHE A 49 9.17 15.05 -3.62
N GLU A 50 9.48 16.19 -4.25
CA GLU A 50 10.26 16.20 -5.50
C GLU A 50 11.68 15.63 -5.32
N SER A 51 12.32 15.90 -4.18
CA SER A 51 13.64 15.36 -3.84
C SER A 51 13.60 13.83 -3.70
N VAL A 52 12.61 13.29 -2.95
CA VAL A 52 12.44 11.84 -2.77
C VAL A 52 12.10 11.18 -4.10
N LYS A 53 11.20 11.77 -4.90
CA LYS A 53 10.84 11.27 -6.22
C LYS A 53 12.05 11.19 -7.15
N ALA A 54 12.89 12.22 -7.18
CA ALA A 54 14.11 12.21 -7.98
C ALA A 54 15.10 11.13 -7.50
N SER A 55 15.28 10.98 -6.18
CA SER A 55 16.20 9.98 -5.61
C SER A 55 15.70 8.54 -5.73
N SER A 56 14.38 8.32 -5.83
CA SER A 56 13.81 7.00 -6.04
C SER A 56 13.96 6.48 -7.47
N ALA A 57 14.29 7.35 -8.42
CA ALA A 57 14.46 6.99 -9.84
C ALA A 57 15.61 6.00 -10.09
N ASN A 58 16.61 5.92 -9.19
CA ASN A 58 17.67 4.93 -9.25
C ASN A 58 17.22 3.52 -8.79
N GLY A 59 15.99 3.40 -8.32
CA GLY A 59 15.39 2.14 -7.91
C GLY A 59 15.85 1.64 -6.53
N ASP A 60 16.36 2.49 -5.66
CA ASP A 60 16.64 2.15 -4.28
C ASP A 60 15.35 1.79 -3.53
N ALA A 61 15.34 0.63 -2.86
CA ALA A 61 14.15 0.09 -2.21
C ALA A 61 13.60 1.03 -1.11
N VAL A 62 14.49 1.61 -0.30
CA VAL A 62 14.09 2.52 0.79
C VAL A 62 13.52 3.82 0.22
N LYS A 63 14.14 4.36 -0.86
CA LYS A 63 13.64 5.58 -1.52
C LYS A 63 12.30 5.35 -2.22
N LEU A 64 12.10 4.18 -2.80
CA LEU A 64 10.80 3.79 -3.36
C LEU A 64 9.72 3.69 -2.28
N ARG A 65 10.05 3.15 -1.09
CA ARG A 65 9.14 3.13 0.05
C ARG A 65 8.84 4.54 0.57
N GLU A 66 9.86 5.39 0.73
CA GLU A 66 9.66 6.80 1.14
C GLU A 66 8.72 7.53 0.16
N LEU A 67 8.89 7.33 -1.15
CA LEU A 67 8.00 7.90 -2.16
C LEU A 67 6.56 7.39 -2.00
N ALA A 68 6.40 6.09 -1.75
CA ALA A 68 5.10 5.47 -1.50
C ALA A 68 4.42 6.06 -0.27
N ASP A 69 5.16 6.26 0.83
CA ASP A 69 4.67 6.88 2.07
C ASP A 69 4.16 8.32 1.82
N LEU A 70 4.87 9.09 0.98
CA LEU A 70 4.45 10.46 0.62
C LEU A 70 3.15 10.47 -0.20
N TYR A 71 3.01 9.58 -1.18
CA TYR A 71 1.76 9.42 -1.93
C TYR A 71 0.61 8.94 -1.05
N TYR A 72 0.90 7.98 -0.15
CA TYR A 72 -0.08 7.41 0.75
C TYR A 72 -0.62 8.45 1.75
N ALA A 73 0.26 9.25 2.32
CA ALA A 73 -0.08 10.28 3.28
C ALA A 73 -0.58 11.59 2.64
N GLY A 74 -0.29 11.82 1.34
CA GLY A 74 -0.56 13.10 0.68
C GLY A 74 0.36 14.22 1.16
N LYS A 75 1.62 13.90 1.48
CA LYS A 75 2.61 14.88 1.97
C LYS A 75 3.39 15.50 0.82
N GLY A 76 3.17 16.78 0.57
CA GLY A 76 3.80 17.51 -0.54
C GLY A 76 3.23 17.20 -1.92
N VAL A 77 2.28 16.29 -2.01
CA VAL A 77 1.55 15.86 -3.19
C VAL A 77 0.11 15.52 -2.80
N ALA A 78 -0.82 15.53 -3.74
CA ALA A 78 -2.16 15.01 -3.47
C ALA A 78 -2.09 13.52 -3.15
N ARG A 79 -2.88 13.07 -2.15
CA ARG A 79 -2.95 11.65 -1.79
C ARG A 79 -3.32 10.81 -2.98
N ASN A 80 -2.54 9.77 -3.23
CA ASN A 80 -2.76 8.87 -4.37
C ASN A 80 -2.37 7.42 -4.00
N TYR A 81 -3.37 6.63 -3.61
CA TYR A 81 -3.15 5.24 -3.22
C TYR A 81 -2.67 4.34 -4.35
N THR A 82 -3.02 4.67 -5.61
CA THR A 82 -2.55 3.89 -6.76
C THR A 82 -1.06 4.09 -6.99
N GLU A 83 -0.55 5.33 -6.93
CA GLU A 83 0.88 5.59 -7.03
C GLU A 83 1.64 5.09 -5.80
N ALA A 84 1.02 5.18 -4.60
CA ALA A 84 1.58 4.57 -3.39
C ALA A 84 1.75 3.05 -3.56
N TYR A 85 0.70 2.34 -4.03
CA TYR A 85 0.77 0.90 -4.28
C TYR A 85 1.87 0.53 -5.27
N LYS A 86 1.98 1.23 -6.40
CA LYS A 86 3.04 0.99 -7.41
C LYS A 86 4.44 1.16 -6.81
N SER A 87 4.64 2.21 -6.03
CA SER A 87 5.93 2.51 -5.41
C SER A 87 6.28 1.51 -4.31
N TYR A 88 5.30 1.11 -3.46
CA TYR A 88 5.49 0.02 -2.50
C TYR A 88 5.78 -1.30 -3.19
N LEU A 89 5.07 -1.64 -4.28
CA LEU A 89 5.31 -2.87 -5.03
C LEU A 89 6.74 -2.91 -5.58
N ALA A 90 7.19 -1.82 -6.20
CA ALA A 90 8.56 -1.72 -6.71
C ALA A 90 9.61 -1.86 -5.59
N SER A 91 9.34 -1.33 -4.39
CA SER A 91 10.19 -1.50 -3.20
C SER A 91 10.18 -2.94 -2.68
N ALA A 92 8.99 -3.56 -2.61
CA ALA A 92 8.80 -4.94 -2.16
C ALA A 92 9.49 -5.96 -3.09
N GLU A 93 9.44 -5.74 -4.40
CA GLU A 93 10.15 -6.56 -5.39
C GLU A 93 11.67 -6.53 -5.23
N LYS A 94 12.19 -5.49 -4.56
CA LYS A 94 13.61 -5.37 -4.17
C LYS A 94 13.89 -5.91 -2.77
N GLY A 95 12.90 -6.48 -2.11
CA GLY A 95 13.05 -7.18 -0.84
C GLY A 95 12.87 -6.33 0.41
N ASP A 96 12.36 -5.08 0.29
CA ASP A 96 11.99 -4.27 1.47
C ASP A 96 10.80 -4.90 2.19
N VAL A 97 11.04 -5.40 3.39
CA VAL A 97 10.09 -6.19 4.17
C VAL A 97 8.87 -5.38 4.58
N LEU A 98 9.05 -4.09 4.88
CA LEU A 98 7.94 -3.20 5.24
C LEU A 98 7.02 -2.98 4.04
N SER A 99 7.60 -2.82 2.86
CA SER A 99 6.83 -2.68 1.62
C SER A 99 6.12 -3.98 1.24
N GLU A 100 6.74 -5.16 1.44
CA GLU A 100 6.09 -6.46 1.24
C GLU A 100 4.82 -6.58 2.09
N ALA A 101 4.89 -6.26 3.39
CA ALA A 101 3.75 -6.28 4.30
C ALA A 101 2.69 -5.24 3.90
N THR A 102 3.10 -4.04 3.48
CA THR A 102 2.19 -2.98 3.06
C THR A 102 1.46 -3.34 1.77
N VAL A 103 2.15 -3.88 0.77
CA VAL A 103 1.55 -4.39 -0.48
C VAL A 103 0.52 -5.46 -0.18
N ALA A 104 0.83 -6.40 0.71
CA ALA A 104 -0.10 -7.44 1.14
C ALA A 104 -1.37 -6.84 1.75
N TRP A 105 -1.22 -5.86 2.62
CA TRP A 105 -2.32 -5.16 3.26
C TRP A 105 -3.17 -4.37 2.24
N MET A 106 -2.55 -3.68 1.29
CA MET A 106 -3.24 -2.94 0.23
C MET A 106 -4.05 -3.86 -0.68
N LEU A 107 -3.51 -5.02 -1.06
CA LEU A 107 -4.20 -6.05 -1.85
C LEU A 107 -5.40 -6.66 -1.09
N ARG A 108 -5.25 -6.92 0.22
CA ARG A 108 -6.33 -7.43 1.07
C ARG A 108 -7.50 -6.46 1.14
N ASN A 109 -7.21 -5.16 1.27
CA ASN A 109 -8.22 -4.13 1.49
C ASN A 109 -8.73 -3.47 0.20
N GLY A 110 -8.05 -3.67 -0.94
CA GLY A 110 -8.39 -3.03 -2.20
C GLY A 110 -8.03 -1.54 -2.20
N GLN A 111 -6.92 -1.16 -1.55
CA GLN A 111 -6.52 0.22 -1.44
C GLN A 111 -5.50 0.60 -2.52
N GLY A 112 -5.92 1.40 -3.48
CA GLY A 112 -5.11 1.78 -4.64
C GLY A 112 -4.92 0.67 -5.69
N VAL A 113 -5.45 -0.51 -5.43
CA VAL A 113 -5.41 -1.71 -6.27
C VAL A 113 -6.69 -2.52 -6.06
N ALA A 114 -7.11 -3.33 -7.02
CA ALA A 114 -8.20 -4.27 -6.83
C ALA A 114 -7.85 -5.31 -5.74
N LYS A 115 -8.84 -5.73 -4.94
CA LYS A 115 -8.63 -6.78 -3.93
C LYS A 115 -8.16 -8.08 -4.58
N ASP A 116 -7.09 -8.63 -4.02
CA ASP A 116 -6.55 -9.93 -4.43
C ASP A 116 -6.00 -10.64 -3.19
N TYR A 117 -6.83 -11.47 -2.58
CA TYR A 117 -6.48 -12.19 -1.36
C TYR A 117 -5.34 -13.20 -1.57
N LYS A 118 -5.26 -13.81 -2.77
CA LYS A 118 -4.20 -14.77 -3.08
C LYS A 118 -2.85 -14.08 -3.11
N LYS A 119 -2.72 -12.99 -3.87
CA LYS A 119 -1.49 -12.20 -3.89
C LYS A 119 -1.17 -11.58 -2.54
N SER A 120 -2.19 -11.14 -1.78
CA SER A 120 -2.00 -10.66 -0.43
C SER A 120 -1.32 -11.70 0.47
N MET A 121 -1.79 -12.96 0.43
CA MET A 121 -1.19 -14.06 1.19
C MET A 121 0.25 -14.32 0.74
N GLU A 122 0.53 -14.29 -0.56
CA GLU A 122 1.89 -14.48 -1.10
C GLU A 122 2.87 -13.42 -0.55
N TRP A 123 2.46 -12.14 -0.56
CA TRP A 123 3.27 -11.06 -0.03
C TRP A 123 3.40 -11.08 1.50
N TYR A 124 2.30 -11.37 2.21
CA TYR A 124 2.38 -11.56 3.66
C TYR A 124 3.31 -12.71 4.03
N THR A 125 3.29 -13.83 3.29
CA THR A 125 4.19 -14.97 3.55
C THR A 125 5.66 -14.55 3.42
N LYS A 126 6.02 -13.82 2.36
CA LYS A 126 7.39 -13.31 2.17
C LYS A 126 7.86 -12.47 3.35
N ALA A 127 7.04 -11.50 3.79
CA ALA A 127 7.38 -10.65 4.92
C ALA A 127 7.41 -11.43 6.24
N ALA A 128 6.45 -12.34 6.46
CA ALA A 128 6.36 -13.15 7.67
C ALA A 128 7.57 -14.09 7.86
N GLU A 129 8.05 -14.69 6.77
CA GLU A 129 9.24 -15.54 6.74
C GLU A 129 10.52 -14.77 7.07
N LYS A 130 10.52 -13.46 6.84
CA LYS A 130 11.60 -12.54 7.23
C LYS A 130 11.44 -12.01 8.67
N GLY A 131 10.43 -12.47 9.42
CA GLY A 131 10.21 -12.10 10.81
C GLY A 131 9.34 -10.85 11.02
N HIS A 132 8.65 -10.36 9.98
CA HIS A 132 7.77 -9.21 10.13
C HIS A 132 6.49 -9.59 10.89
N VAL A 133 6.38 -9.13 12.13
CA VAL A 133 5.32 -9.54 13.07
C VAL A 133 3.92 -9.20 12.57
N GLU A 134 3.70 -8.01 12.02
CA GLU A 134 2.40 -7.60 11.49
C GLU A 134 1.98 -8.45 10.27
N ALA A 135 2.94 -8.92 9.47
CA ALA A 135 2.64 -9.84 8.38
C ALA A 135 2.25 -11.24 8.89
N GLN A 136 2.89 -11.71 9.96
CA GLN A 136 2.53 -12.97 10.64
C GLN A 136 1.11 -12.88 11.22
N LEU A 137 0.76 -11.77 11.86
CA LEU A 137 -0.60 -11.49 12.33
C LEU A 137 -1.59 -11.43 11.17
N GLY A 138 -1.24 -10.75 10.08
CA GLY A 138 -2.06 -10.67 8.87
C GLY A 138 -2.39 -12.04 8.27
N LEU A 139 -1.39 -12.95 8.21
CA LEU A 139 -1.59 -14.34 7.78
C LEU A 139 -2.49 -15.10 8.76
N ALA A 140 -2.20 -14.99 10.06
CA ALA A 140 -2.99 -15.66 11.08
C ALA A 140 -4.47 -15.26 11.00
N GLU A 141 -4.76 -13.97 10.81
CA GLU A 141 -6.13 -13.48 10.63
C GLU A 141 -6.79 -13.99 9.35
N ILE A 142 -6.06 -14.06 8.23
CA ILE A 142 -6.58 -14.59 6.96
C ILE A 142 -7.03 -16.03 7.15
N TYR A 143 -6.20 -16.88 7.73
CA TYR A 143 -6.50 -18.29 7.97
C TYR A 143 -7.61 -18.49 9.00
N TYR A 144 -7.61 -17.68 10.08
CA TYR A 144 -8.65 -17.72 11.11
C TYR A 144 -10.01 -17.29 10.59
N ASN A 145 -10.08 -16.20 9.83
CA ASN A 145 -11.34 -15.60 9.37
C ASN A 145 -11.78 -16.12 7.99
N LYS A 146 -11.03 -17.03 7.37
CA LYS A 146 -11.34 -17.58 6.03
C LYS A 146 -11.34 -16.50 4.94
N VAL A 147 -10.49 -15.49 5.04
CA VAL A 147 -10.46 -14.39 4.08
C VAL A 147 -9.87 -14.87 2.74
N GLY A 148 -10.71 -14.95 1.71
CA GLY A 148 -10.30 -15.44 0.39
C GLY A 148 -9.99 -16.95 0.32
N LEU A 149 -10.38 -17.73 1.33
CA LEU A 149 -10.18 -19.18 1.40
C LEU A 149 -11.51 -19.93 1.31
N THR A 150 -11.46 -21.20 0.92
CA THR A 150 -12.63 -22.09 0.87
C THR A 150 -13.05 -22.57 2.26
N SER A 151 -12.08 -22.74 3.17
CA SER A 151 -12.28 -23.16 4.56
C SER A 151 -11.36 -22.38 5.50
N ARG A 152 -11.68 -22.41 6.79
CA ARG A 152 -10.76 -21.93 7.84
C ARG A 152 -9.62 -22.94 8.02
N ASP A 153 -8.44 -22.42 8.30
CA ASP A 153 -7.28 -23.22 8.69
C ASP A 153 -6.76 -22.73 10.04
N TYR A 154 -7.38 -23.25 11.08
CA TYR A 154 -7.02 -22.87 12.45
C TYR A 154 -5.62 -23.33 12.86
N ALA A 155 -5.12 -24.45 12.32
CA ALA A 155 -3.78 -24.93 12.63
C ALA A 155 -2.71 -23.97 12.09
N THR A 156 -2.86 -23.55 10.83
CA THR A 156 -1.95 -22.56 10.23
C THR A 156 -2.09 -21.19 10.91
N ALA A 157 -3.31 -20.75 11.24
CA ALA A 157 -3.51 -19.52 11.99
C ALA A 157 -2.81 -19.59 13.37
N TYR A 158 -2.97 -20.69 14.08
CA TYR A 158 -2.34 -20.92 15.40
C TYR A 158 -0.81 -20.89 15.32
N LYS A 159 -0.24 -21.57 14.32
CA LYS A 159 1.21 -21.52 14.07
C LYS A 159 1.72 -20.09 13.94
N TRP A 160 1.06 -19.26 13.13
CA TRP A 160 1.52 -17.89 12.92
C TRP A 160 1.34 -17.00 14.15
N TYR A 161 0.26 -17.19 14.95
CA TYR A 161 0.11 -16.51 16.24
C TYR A 161 1.21 -16.91 17.23
N LEU A 162 1.60 -18.20 17.28
CA LEU A 162 2.70 -18.66 18.14
C LEU A 162 4.03 -18.03 17.72
N ILE A 163 4.33 -17.97 16.42
CA ILE A 163 5.55 -17.33 15.91
C ILE A 163 5.56 -15.84 16.28
N ALA A 164 4.50 -15.11 16.00
CA ALA A 164 4.39 -13.69 16.33
C ALA A 164 4.53 -13.42 17.83
N SER A 165 3.95 -14.29 18.67
CA SER A 165 4.10 -14.24 20.14
C SER A 165 5.53 -14.49 20.58
N GLY A 166 6.22 -15.46 19.96
CA GLY A 166 7.63 -15.75 20.21
C GLY A 166 8.57 -14.60 19.83
N LEU A 167 8.19 -13.78 18.86
CA LEU A 167 8.87 -12.54 18.47
C LEU A 167 8.42 -11.32 19.31
N GLY A 168 7.63 -11.52 20.36
CA GLY A 168 7.27 -10.47 21.31
C GLY A 168 5.94 -9.77 21.08
N SER A 169 5.11 -10.22 20.12
CA SER A 169 3.78 -9.65 19.91
C SER A 169 2.86 -9.90 21.12
N LYS A 170 2.48 -8.82 21.80
CA LYS A 170 1.53 -8.88 22.93
C LYS A 170 0.12 -9.26 22.44
N ASP A 171 -0.27 -8.80 21.27
CA ASP A 171 -1.59 -9.08 20.68
C ASP A 171 -1.73 -10.55 20.32
N ALA A 172 -0.68 -11.13 19.69
CA ALA A 172 -0.64 -12.57 19.43
C ALA A 172 -0.73 -13.36 20.73
N LYS A 173 0.06 -13.01 21.73
CA LYS A 173 0.05 -13.67 23.05
C LYS A 173 -1.32 -13.65 23.71
N ALA A 174 -2.01 -12.52 23.65
CA ALA A 174 -3.35 -12.37 24.22
C ALA A 174 -4.41 -13.17 23.45
N PHE A 175 -4.21 -13.37 22.13
CA PHE A 175 -5.17 -14.07 21.29
C PHE A 175 -5.04 -15.61 21.34
N ILE A 176 -3.86 -16.14 21.67
CA ILE A 176 -3.57 -17.59 21.70
C ILE A 176 -4.58 -18.40 22.55
N PRO A 177 -4.96 -18.01 23.78
CA PRO A 177 -5.93 -18.79 24.58
C PRO A 177 -7.28 -18.93 23.89
N ARG A 178 -7.74 -17.87 23.22
CA ARG A 178 -8.98 -17.87 22.43
C ARG A 178 -8.85 -18.78 21.21
N MET A 179 -7.70 -18.77 20.55
CA MET A 179 -7.39 -19.66 19.43
C MET A 179 -7.44 -21.12 19.84
N VAL A 180 -6.79 -21.49 20.94
CA VAL A 180 -6.79 -22.88 21.45
C VAL A 180 -8.21 -23.37 21.69
N GLN A 181 -9.07 -22.53 22.28
CA GLN A 181 -10.48 -22.89 22.47
C GLN A 181 -11.24 -23.06 21.14
N ALA A 182 -10.95 -22.23 20.13
CA ALA A 182 -11.57 -22.35 18.82
C ALA A 182 -11.11 -23.64 18.12
N VAL A 183 -9.80 -23.92 18.16
CA VAL A 183 -9.18 -25.14 17.60
C VAL A 183 -9.78 -26.40 18.22
N LEU A 184 -9.94 -26.43 19.56
CA LEU A 184 -10.47 -27.61 20.27
C LEU A 184 -11.99 -27.85 20.07
N LYS A 185 -12.73 -26.84 19.64
CA LYS A 185 -14.18 -26.92 19.35
C LYS A 185 -14.51 -27.32 17.91
N GLU A 186 -13.54 -27.22 17.01
CA GLU A 186 -13.75 -27.58 15.60
C GLU A 186 -13.64 -29.10 15.43
N PRO A 187 -14.65 -29.76 14.86
CA PRO A 187 -14.68 -31.21 14.71
C PRO A 187 -13.60 -31.76 13.77
N ASN A 188 -13.03 -30.90 12.96
CA ASN A 188 -12.02 -31.25 11.96
C ASN A 188 -10.58 -30.94 12.38
N VAL A 189 -10.35 -30.38 13.57
CA VAL A 189 -9.01 -30.09 14.09
C VAL A 189 -8.72 -31.04 15.25
N ASN A 190 -7.81 -31.97 15.02
CA ASN A 190 -7.39 -32.93 16.04
C ASN A 190 -6.17 -32.42 16.84
N VAL A 191 -5.85 -33.14 17.93
CA VAL A 191 -4.69 -32.84 18.79
C VAL A 191 -3.38 -32.90 18.00
N GLU A 192 -3.29 -33.76 16.99
CA GLU A 192 -2.10 -33.91 16.14
C GLU A 192 -1.83 -32.65 15.32
N GLN A 193 -2.86 -32.04 14.74
CA GLN A 193 -2.73 -30.77 13.98
C GLN A 193 -2.27 -29.63 14.89
N LYS A 194 -2.78 -29.55 16.11
CA LYS A 194 -2.33 -28.58 17.12
C LYS A 194 -0.86 -28.79 17.48
N THR A 195 -0.46 -30.02 17.77
CA THR A 195 0.92 -30.36 18.13
C THR A 195 1.88 -30.10 16.93
N ALA A 196 1.45 -30.42 15.73
CA ALA A 196 2.22 -30.10 14.52
C ALA A 196 2.42 -28.59 14.31
N ALA A 197 1.38 -27.78 14.57
CA ALA A 197 1.48 -26.33 14.49
C ALA A 197 2.43 -25.75 15.56
N GLU A 198 2.38 -26.27 16.79
CA GLU A 198 3.29 -25.89 17.88
C GLU A 198 4.75 -26.22 17.52
N LYS A 199 4.99 -27.45 17.04
CA LYS A 199 6.32 -27.85 16.59
C LYS A 199 6.82 -26.98 15.44
N ALA A 200 6.01 -26.77 14.42
CA ALA A 200 6.39 -25.93 13.28
C ALA A 200 6.71 -24.48 13.69
N ALA A 201 6.02 -23.93 14.68
CA ALA A 201 6.33 -22.61 15.21
C ALA A 201 7.66 -22.60 15.99
N GLN A 202 7.91 -23.61 16.81
CA GLN A 202 9.17 -23.75 17.54
C GLN A 202 10.37 -23.93 16.59
N ASP A 203 10.24 -24.79 15.59
CA ASP A 203 11.29 -25.04 14.58
C ASP A 203 11.60 -23.73 13.81
N TRP A 204 10.56 -22.98 13.43
CA TRP A 204 10.74 -21.70 12.74
C TRP A 204 11.46 -20.67 13.64
N LEU A 205 11.03 -20.51 14.89
CA LEU A 205 11.66 -19.59 15.85
C LEU A 205 13.12 -19.96 16.12
N ALA A 206 13.41 -21.24 16.29
CA ALA A 206 14.78 -21.73 16.48
C ALA A 206 15.68 -21.45 15.27
N ALA A 207 15.14 -21.58 14.06
CA ALA A 207 15.87 -21.26 12.83
C ALA A 207 16.06 -19.74 12.64
N TYR A 208 15.07 -18.93 13.04
CA TYR A 208 15.13 -17.47 12.92
C TYR A 208 16.17 -16.83 13.84
N VAL A 209 16.25 -17.30 15.10
CA VAL A 209 17.22 -16.77 16.09
C VAL A 209 18.66 -17.09 15.73
N LYS A 210 18.91 -18.11 14.88
CA LYS A 210 20.26 -18.50 14.43
C LYS A 210 20.79 -17.67 13.25
N LYS A 211 19.97 -16.81 12.63
CA LYS A 211 20.35 -15.90 11.54
C LYS A 211 20.87 -14.58 12.06
#